data_a9103df9a97fbbe20e5b85467ea7652d
#
_entry.id   a9103df9a97fbbe20e5b85467ea7652d
#
_cell.length_a   1.000
_cell.length_b   1.000
_cell.length_c   1.000
_cell.angle_alpha   90.00
_cell.angle_beta   90.00
_cell.angle_gamma   90.00
#
_symmetry.space_group_name_H-M   'P 1'
#
loop_
_entity.id
_entity.type
_entity.pdbx_description
1 polymer ?
#
loop_
_entity_poly.entity_id
_entity_poly.type
_entity_poly.pdbx_seq_one_letter_code
_entity_poly.pdbx_strand_id
1 'polypeptide(L)'
;FDELVDAVKDLGADCIMMRSEHLRAYRALLRTVSLGPSEIMMENFGRPMLCHNGVPFIVNDFIPTDAGKASIYCLHLSEENGVTGLYGGENAGIVVENIGTVQNKDATRTRVKWYCSLANKHDKAIAALTNVKI
;
A
#
# COMPACT_ATOMS: atom_id res chain seq x y z
N PHE A 1 7.27 15.53 3.82
CA PHE A 1 6.76 14.76 2.67
C PHE A 1 7.58 15.01 1.42
N ASP A 2 8.04 16.24 1.17
CA ASP A 2 8.82 16.55 -0.03
C ASP A 2 10.08 15.68 -0.15
N GLU A 3 10.86 15.54 0.91
CA GLU A 3 12.03 14.65 0.95
C GLU A 3 11.67 13.17 0.69
N LEU A 4 10.49 12.74 1.14
CA LEU A 4 10.04 11.38 0.93
C LEU A 4 9.69 11.12 -0.54
N VAL A 5 9.02 12.08 -1.19
CA VAL A 5 8.71 12.03 -2.62
C VAL A 5 9.98 12.19 -3.46
N ASP A 6 10.89 13.08 -3.05
CA ASP A 6 12.16 13.29 -3.72
C ASP A 6 13.08 12.05 -3.70
N ALA A 7 12.98 11.21 -2.68
CA ALA A 7 13.74 9.97 -2.63
C ALA A 7 13.33 8.95 -3.73
N VAL A 8 12.11 9.05 -4.26
CA VAL A 8 11.56 8.16 -5.30
C VAL A 8 11.44 8.87 -6.65
N LYS A 9 11.75 10.20 -6.73
CA LYS A 9 11.47 11.03 -7.91
C LYS A 9 12.11 10.56 -9.22
N ASP A 10 13.26 9.90 -9.18
CA ASP A 10 13.95 9.40 -10.38
C ASP A 10 13.11 8.37 -11.15
N LEU A 11 12.24 7.65 -10.44
CA LEU A 11 11.33 6.65 -11.02
C LEU A 11 9.89 7.17 -11.15
N GLY A 12 9.54 8.21 -10.38
CA GLY A 12 8.18 8.73 -10.25
C GLY A 12 7.41 8.05 -9.12
N ALA A 13 6.94 8.83 -8.15
CA ALA A 13 6.14 8.32 -7.04
C ALA A 13 4.67 8.13 -7.47
N ASP A 14 4.14 6.93 -7.29
CA ASP A 14 2.75 6.62 -7.65
C ASP A 14 1.79 6.75 -6.47
N CYS A 15 2.25 6.48 -5.25
CA CYS A 15 1.41 6.64 -4.07
C CYS A 15 2.23 6.84 -2.79
N ILE A 16 1.60 7.51 -1.82
CA ILE A 16 2.09 7.62 -0.44
C ILE A 16 1.15 6.81 0.44
N MET A 17 1.66 5.76 1.07
CA MET A 17 0.90 4.88 1.95
C MET A 17 1.13 5.26 3.41
N MET A 18 0.04 5.50 4.15
CA MET A 18 0.10 5.88 5.56
C MET A 18 -1.12 5.39 6.32
N ARG A 19 -1.08 5.47 7.64
CA ARG A 19 -2.24 5.20 8.50
C ARG A 19 -3.25 6.36 8.48
N SER A 20 -4.49 6.05 8.84
CA SER A 20 -5.58 7.02 8.92
C SER A 20 -5.30 8.18 9.90
N GLU A 21 -4.55 7.90 10.96
CA GLU A 21 -4.14 8.91 11.96
C GLU A 21 -3.25 9.98 11.34
N HIS A 22 -2.23 9.57 10.57
CA HIS A 22 -1.34 10.51 9.88
C HIS A 22 -2.07 11.35 8.85
N LEU A 23 -3.02 10.75 8.12
CA LEU A 23 -3.85 11.48 7.16
C LEU A 23 -4.73 12.53 7.84
N ARG A 24 -5.27 12.22 9.04
CA ARG A 24 -6.02 13.19 9.83
C ARG A 24 -5.15 14.35 10.30
N ALA A 25 -3.94 14.05 10.78
CA ALA A 25 -2.97 15.06 11.18
C ALA A 25 -2.57 15.97 10.00
N TYR A 26 -2.33 15.40 8.83
CA TYR A 26 -2.03 16.15 7.62
C TYR A 26 -3.18 17.08 7.20
N ARG A 27 -4.43 16.60 7.22
CA ARG A 27 -5.62 17.43 6.96
C ARG A 27 -5.79 18.54 7.99
N ALA A 28 -5.46 18.31 9.25
CA ALA A 28 -5.49 19.34 10.29
C ALA A 28 -4.44 20.42 10.02
N LEU A 29 -3.25 20.04 9.61
CA LEU A 29 -2.18 20.97 9.23
C LEU A 29 -2.60 21.86 8.06
N LEU A 30 -3.16 21.27 6.98
CA LEU A 30 -3.65 22.03 5.82
C LEU A 30 -4.67 23.09 6.20
N ARG A 31 -5.60 22.76 7.10
CA ARG A 31 -6.58 23.74 7.61
C ARG A 31 -5.94 24.88 8.39
N THR A 32 -4.89 24.59 9.16
CA THR A 32 -4.19 25.60 9.96
C THR A 32 -3.42 26.59 9.09
N VAL A 33 -2.84 26.10 7.99
CA VAL A 33 -2.04 26.93 7.07
C VAL A 33 -2.91 27.64 6.01
N SER A 34 -4.24 27.46 6.06
CA SER A 34 -5.20 27.99 5.06
C SER A 34 -4.90 27.57 3.61
N LEU A 35 -4.14 26.50 3.43
CA LEU A 35 -3.96 25.86 2.15
C LEU A 35 -5.16 24.94 1.91
N GLY A 36 -5.85 25.13 0.80
CA GLY A 36 -6.89 24.19 0.36
C GLY A 36 -6.30 22.79 0.13
N PRO A 37 -7.08 21.72 0.36
CA PRO A 37 -6.63 20.38 0.04
C PRO A 37 -6.39 20.27 -1.47
N SER A 38 -5.24 19.72 -1.85
CA SER A 38 -5.01 19.29 -3.23
C SER A 38 -5.67 17.93 -3.40
N GLU A 39 -6.64 17.83 -4.28
CA GLU A 39 -7.40 16.61 -4.56
C GLU A 39 -7.28 16.23 -6.01
N ILE A 40 -7.05 14.95 -6.28
CA ILE A 40 -7.07 14.37 -7.62
C ILE A 40 -8.25 13.41 -7.70
N MET A 41 -9.00 13.45 -8.80
CA MET A 41 -9.95 12.41 -9.15
C MET A 41 -9.19 11.24 -9.80
N MET A 42 -9.20 10.08 -9.18
CA MET A 42 -8.71 8.87 -9.83
C MET A 42 -9.75 8.37 -10.84
N GLU A 43 -9.36 8.20 -12.10
CA GLU A 43 -10.25 7.84 -13.21
C GLU A 43 -11.09 6.58 -12.91
N ASN A 44 -10.54 5.60 -12.22
CA ASN A 44 -11.23 4.32 -11.96
C ASN A 44 -12.09 4.30 -10.70
N PHE A 45 -11.97 5.27 -9.80
CA PHE A 45 -12.69 5.25 -8.52
C PHE A 45 -13.76 6.33 -8.38
N GLY A 46 -13.77 7.34 -9.25
CA GLY A 46 -14.76 8.42 -9.24
C GLY A 46 -14.84 9.22 -7.93
N ARG A 47 -13.85 9.06 -7.03
CA ARG A 47 -13.78 9.75 -5.74
C ARG A 47 -12.57 10.66 -5.69
N PRO A 48 -12.72 11.90 -5.20
CA PRO A 48 -11.57 12.77 -4.97
C PRO A 48 -10.67 12.15 -3.89
N MET A 49 -9.38 12.06 -4.17
CA MET A 49 -8.36 11.62 -3.22
C MET A 49 -7.45 12.78 -2.88
N LEU A 50 -7.12 12.91 -1.60
CA LEU A 50 -6.13 13.88 -1.16
C LEU A 50 -4.77 13.47 -1.70
N CYS A 51 -4.02 14.43 -2.22
CA CYS A 51 -2.67 14.22 -2.75
C CYS A 51 -1.68 15.25 -2.20
N HIS A 52 -0.40 14.92 -2.34
CA HIS A 52 0.71 15.81 -2.07
C HIS A 52 1.59 15.86 -3.32
N ASN A 53 1.78 17.05 -3.90
CA ASN A 53 2.51 17.26 -5.15
C ASN A 53 2.06 16.33 -6.30
N GLY A 54 0.75 16.06 -6.40
CA GLY A 54 0.21 15.16 -7.43
C GLY A 54 0.23 13.67 -7.05
N VAL A 55 0.87 13.28 -5.95
CA VAL A 55 0.95 11.88 -5.49
C VAL A 55 -0.19 11.60 -4.51
N PRO A 56 -1.08 10.63 -4.79
CA PRO A 56 -2.23 10.32 -3.95
C PRO A 56 -1.84 9.63 -2.64
N PHE A 57 -2.60 9.92 -1.58
CA PHE A 57 -2.48 9.21 -0.31
C PHE A 57 -3.36 7.97 -0.28
N ILE A 58 -2.76 6.83 0.07
CA ILE A 58 -3.46 5.56 0.31
C ILE A 58 -3.44 5.26 1.80
N VAL A 59 -4.63 5.02 2.37
CA VAL A 59 -4.76 4.65 3.78
C VAL A 59 -4.59 3.16 3.95
N ASN A 60 -3.66 2.77 4.84
CA ASN A 60 -3.44 1.39 5.25
C ASN A 60 -3.24 1.31 6.76
N ASP A 61 -4.28 0.95 7.49
CA ASP A 61 -4.26 0.85 8.96
C ASP A 61 -3.57 -0.43 9.47
N PHE A 62 -3.15 -1.33 8.57
CA PHE A 62 -2.34 -2.51 8.91
C PHE A 62 -0.85 -2.21 9.05
N ILE A 63 -0.39 -0.99 8.74
CA ILE A 63 0.99 -0.59 9.02
C ILE A 63 1.24 -0.73 10.52
N PRO A 64 2.27 -1.49 10.95
CA PRO A 64 2.54 -1.72 12.35
C PRO A 64 2.87 -0.41 13.09
N THR A 65 2.44 -0.34 14.34
CA THR A 65 2.74 0.78 15.23
C THR A 65 3.67 0.32 16.33
N ASP A 66 4.65 1.14 16.67
CA ASP A 66 5.54 0.93 17.80
C ASP A 66 5.56 2.19 18.68
N ALA A 67 5.24 2.04 19.97
CA ALA A 67 5.22 3.13 20.97
C ALA A 67 4.48 4.40 20.49
N GLY A 68 3.35 4.26 19.81
CA GLY A 68 2.59 5.40 19.27
C GLY A 68 3.21 6.08 18.07
N LYS A 69 4.07 5.37 17.35
CA LYS A 69 4.70 5.81 16.10
C LYS A 69 4.43 4.80 15.00
N ALA A 70 4.36 5.26 13.76
CA ALA A 70 4.28 4.41 12.58
C ALA A 70 5.13 4.96 11.43
N SER A 71 5.29 4.17 10.39
CA SER A 71 6.02 4.56 9.19
C SER A 71 5.06 5.01 8.10
N ILE A 72 5.55 5.92 7.25
CA ILE A 72 4.89 6.36 6.03
C ILE A 72 5.77 5.91 4.87
N TYR A 73 5.18 5.33 3.83
CA TYR A 73 5.89 4.80 2.69
C TYR A 73 5.51 5.56 1.43
N CYS A 74 6.50 5.87 0.60
CA CYS A 74 6.31 6.34 -0.77
C CYS A 74 6.74 5.22 -1.72
N LEU A 75 5.91 4.89 -2.68
CA LEU A 75 6.09 3.71 -3.53
C LEU A 75 6.02 4.11 -5.00
N HIS A 76 6.91 3.48 -5.78
CA HIS A 76 6.80 3.38 -7.23
C HIS A 76 6.34 1.97 -7.61
N LEU A 77 5.21 1.87 -8.30
CA LEU A 77 4.56 0.62 -8.66
C LEU A 77 4.80 0.31 -10.14
N SER A 78 5.72 -0.59 -10.43
CA SER A 78 6.07 -0.97 -11.81
C SER A 78 6.54 -2.41 -11.89
N GLU A 79 6.21 -3.08 -12.99
CA GLU A 79 6.69 -4.44 -13.25
C GLU A 79 8.16 -4.46 -13.67
N GLU A 80 8.70 -3.38 -14.20
CA GLU A 80 10.08 -3.34 -14.71
C GLU A 80 11.09 -2.92 -13.64
N ASN A 81 10.82 -1.82 -12.93
CA ASN A 81 11.77 -1.16 -12.04
C ASN A 81 11.15 -0.69 -10.72
N GLY A 82 9.96 -1.16 -10.38
CA GLY A 82 9.21 -0.77 -9.20
C GLY A 82 8.94 -1.91 -8.23
N VAL A 83 7.99 -1.65 -7.35
CA VAL A 83 7.38 -2.66 -6.48
C VAL A 83 6.29 -3.37 -7.27
N THR A 84 6.35 -4.68 -7.33
CA THR A 84 5.38 -5.52 -8.05
C THR A 84 4.92 -6.71 -7.23
N GLY A 85 3.70 -7.16 -7.48
CA GLY A 85 3.16 -8.41 -6.94
C GLY A 85 3.66 -9.60 -7.76
N LEU A 86 4.12 -10.63 -7.07
CA LEU A 86 4.48 -11.91 -7.67
C LEU A 86 3.43 -12.95 -7.31
N TYR A 87 2.99 -13.69 -8.32
CA TYR A 87 2.08 -14.83 -8.14
C TYR A 87 2.75 -16.11 -8.64
N GLY A 88 2.65 -17.17 -7.84
CA GLY A 88 3.22 -18.47 -8.17
C GLY A 88 2.18 -19.37 -8.83
N GLY A 89 2.43 -19.84 -10.07
CA GLY A 89 1.57 -20.78 -10.78
C GLY A 89 0.45 -20.13 -11.60
N GLU A 90 -0.50 -20.96 -12.02
CA GLU A 90 -1.68 -20.57 -12.78
C GLU A 90 -2.73 -19.88 -11.88
N ASN A 91 -3.76 -19.27 -12.44
CA ASN A 91 -4.88 -18.64 -11.74
C ASN A 91 -4.47 -17.63 -10.65
N ALA A 92 -3.53 -16.72 -10.96
CA ALA A 92 -3.01 -15.73 -10.02
C ALA A 92 -2.52 -16.32 -8.68
N GLY A 93 -1.94 -17.52 -8.73
CA GLY A 93 -1.37 -18.20 -7.57
C GLY A 93 -2.38 -18.93 -6.69
N ILE A 94 -3.66 -18.99 -7.06
CA ILE A 94 -4.70 -19.68 -6.30
C ILE A 94 -4.81 -21.13 -6.78
N VAL A 95 -4.62 -22.07 -5.85
CA VAL A 95 -4.76 -23.50 -6.08
C VAL A 95 -5.82 -24.06 -5.15
N VAL A 96 -6.83 -24.72 -5.71
CA VAL A 96 -7.89 -25.40 -4.96
C VAL A 96 -7.69 -26.90 -5.09
N GLU A 97 -7.42 -27.57 -3.96
CA GLU A 97 -7.22 -29.01 -3.90
C GLU A 97 -8.34 -29.67 -3.11
N ASN A 98 -9.02 -30.65 -3.71
CA ASN A 98 -9.94 -31.49 -2.97
C ASN A 98 -9.15 -32.67 -2.34
N ILE A 99 -9.07 -32.69 -1.01
CA ILE A 99 -8.31 -33.70 -0.26
C ILE A 99 -9.15 -34.98 -0.05
N GLY A 100 -10.47 -34.89 -0.24
CA GLY A 100 -11.41 -36.00 -0.03
C GLY A 100 -12.11 -35.99 1.33
N THR A 101 -12.67 -37.12 1.73
CA THR A 101 -13.44 -37.27 2.96
C THR A 101 -12.55 -37.28 4.21
N VAL A 102 -13.03 -36.66 5.27
CA VAL A 102 -12.39 -36.69 6.59
C VAL A 102 -12.68 -37.98 7.30
N GLN A 103 -11.65 -38.66 7.82
CA GLN A 103 -11.86 -39.84 8.68
C GLN A 103 -12.78 -39.50 9.87
N ASN A 104 -13.76 -40.36 10.14
CA ASN A 104 -14.69 -40.24 11.25
C ASN A 104 -15.73 -39.11 11.19
N LYS A 105 -15.89 -38.43 10.02
CA LYS A 105 -16.96 -37.43 9.83
C LYS A 105 -17.47 -37.49 8.40
N ASP A 106 -18.78 -37.35 8.23
CA ASP A 106 -19.39 -37.15 6.91
C ASP A 106 -19.15 -35.72 6.43
N ALA A 107 -17.90 -35.45 6.06
CA ALA A 107 -17.45 -34.15 5.58
C ALA A 107 -16.33 -34.31 4.57
N THR A 108 -16.30 -33.44 3.58
CA THR A 108 -15.21 -33.29 2.59
C THR A 108 -14.30 -32.17 2.98
N ARG A 109 -12.98 -32.35 2.77
CA ARG A 109 -11.97 -31.32 3.01
C ARG A 109 -11.46 -30.78 1.69
N THR A 110 -11.61 -29.48 1.50
CA THR A 110 -11.00 -28.73 0.40
C THR A 110 -9.93 -27.81 0.96
N ARG A 111 -8.76 -27.77 0.33
CA ARG A 111 -7.66 -26.88 0.68
C ARG A 111 -7.54 -25.81 -0.37
N VAL A 112 -7.55 -24.54 0.07
CA VAL A 112 -7.24 -23.38 -0.78
C VAL A 112 -5.84 -22.91 -0.40
N LYS A 113 -4.97 -22.83 -1.39
CA LYS A 113 -3.60 -22.28 -1.26
C LYS A 113 -3.50 -21.03 -2.10
N TRP A 114 -2.80 -20.04 -1.60
CA TRP A 114 -2.48 -18.85 -2.36
C TRP A 114 -1.00 -18.55 -2.27
N TYR A 115 -0.33 -18.61 -3.41
CA TYR A 115 1.09 -18.32 -3.54
C TYR A 115 1.26 -16.93 -4.07
N CYS A 116 1.54 -15.98 -3.18
CA CYS A 116 1.80 -14.59 -3.54
C CYS A 116 2.99 -14.03 -2.76
N SER A 117 3.66 -13.07 -3.33
CA SER A 117 4.77 -12.34 -2.73
C SER A 117 4.84 -10.94 -3.30
N LEU A 118 5.69 -10.10 -2.72
CA LEU A 118 6.07 -8.79 -3.26
C LEU A 118 7.54 -8.81 -3.63
N ALA A 119 7.87 -8.18 -4.74
CA ALA A 119 9.25 -7.94 -5.15
C ALA A 119 9.49 -6.45 -5.30
N ASN A 120 10.63 -6.01 -4.83
CA ASN A 120 11.19 -4.69 -5.11
C ASN A 120 12.35 -4.87 -6.08
N LYS A 121 12.25 -4.28 -7.27
CA LYS A 121 13.25 -4.45 -8.34
C LYS A 121 14.27 -3.31 -8.41
N HIS A 122 14.06 -2.23 -7.68
CA HIS A 122 14.96 -1.10 -7.67
C HIS A 122 15.04 -0.45 -6.29
N ASP A 123 16.25 -0.11 -5.83
CA ASP A 123 16.48 0.45 -4.49
C ASP A 123 15.72 1.74 -4.21
N LYS A 124 15.52 2.57 -5.25
CA LYS A 124 14.77 3.84 -5.14
C LYS A 124 13.26 3.70 -5.36
N ALA A 125 12.73 2.50 -5.54
CA ALA A 125 11.30 2.29 -5.74
C ALA A 125 10.47 2.39 -4.45
N ILE A 126 11.14 2.34 -3.31
CA ILE A 126 10.52 2.47 -1.98
C ILE A 126 11.32 3.48 -1.17
N ALA A 127 10.64 4.47 -0.62
CA ALA A 127 11.16 5.32 0.44
C ALA A 127 10.28 5.22 1.68
N ALA A 128 10.88 5.32 2.86
CA ALA A 128 10.17 5.23 4.12
C ALA A 128 10.55 6.36 5.07
N LEU A 129 9.55 7.04 5.59
CA LEU A 129 9.68 7.96 6.71
C LEU A 129 9.29 7.21 7.99
N THR A 130 10.27 6.90 8.83
CA THR A 130 10.08 6.08 10.03
C THR A 130 9.90 6.93 11.29
N ASN A 131 9.37 6.31 12.35
CA ASN A 131 9.20 6.95 13.67
C ASN A 131 8.29 8.19 13.68
N VAL A 132 7.34 8.27 12.76
CA VAL A 132 6.37 9.37 12.75
C VAL A 132 5.36 9.17 13.87
N LYS A 133 5.21 10.18 14.74
CA LYS A 133 4.24 10.13 15.84
C LYS A 133 2.81 10.10 15.29
N ILE A 134 1.99 9.25 15.90
CA ILE A 134 0.56 9.13 15.63
C ILE A 134 -0.21 10.17 16.42
#